data_20139150cfe78d6aa45f83b4ce8c6f9b
#
_entry.id   20139150cfe78d6aa45f83b4ce8c6f9b
#
_cell.length_a   1.000
_cell.length_b   1.000
_cell.length_c   1.000
_cell.angle_alpha   90.00
_cell.angle_beta   90.00
_cell.angle_gamma   90.00
#
_symmetry.space_group_name_H-M   'P 1'
#
loop_
_entity.id
_entity.type
_entity.pdbx_description
1 polymer ?
#
loop_
_entity_poly.entity_id
_entity_poly.type
_entity_poly.pdbx_seq_one_letter_code
_entity_poly.pdbx_strand_id
1 'polypeptide(L)'
;MSLWRLRDDYAQRVEAGAKLLREEGYRGRVGVVLGSGLGNFADQLELVHQREFSAIPGFYAPSVAAHKGKLLACRIPGTPHELLVLQGRLHAYEGHAMEDVLFPIATLLALGVQVLVLTNAAGGAHPDARAGDLVALTGLLDAHGDALRGLVLPPVVDSNSSGKGSKGGTPAAAGNSAAPASLGHDAEIQLRAATHNGPFDRELALRMVDVGAATGIPVATGTYVSLWGPSYETPKEIGFYRSIGASAIGMSTGPEAAFAQRLGVKVVGVSCITNVAREHGVEEVSHEEVIAVGAARREDFARLLLAFASDLFAGGFGANP
;
A
#
# COMPACT_ATOMS: atom_id res chain seq x y z
N MET A 1 18.67 -13.64 -12.10
CA MET A 1 18.94 -12.44 -11.30
C MET A 1 17.65 -12.11 -10.57
N SER A 2 17.63 -12.14 -9.25
CA SER A 2 16.43 -11.78 -8.48
C SER A 2 16.16 -10.28 -8.68
N LEU A 3 15.04 -9.93 -9.30
CA LEU A 3 14.60 -8.54 -9.54
C LEU A 3 14.31 -7.75 -8.24
N TRP A 4 14.52 -8.36 -7.08
CA TRP A 4 13.99 -7.93 -5.77
C TRP A 4 15.07 -7.79 -4.70
N ARG A 5 16.34 -7.82 -5.07
CA ARG A 5 17.42 -7.47 -4.15
C ARG A 5 17.52 -5.96 -4.10
N LEU A 6 17.26 -5.39 -2.93
CA LEU A 6 17.55 -3.98 -2.69
C LEU A 6 19.06 -3.75 -2.89
N ARG A 7 19.43 -2.63 -3.50
CA ARG A 7 20.82 -2.22 -3.65
C ARG A 7 21.46 -2.07 -2.26
N ASP A 8 22.76 -2.33 -2.17
CA ASP A 8 23.48 -2.30 -0.89
C ASP A 8 23.45 -0.90 -0.23
N ASP A 9 23.27 0.17 -1.02
CA ASP A 9 23.13 1.55 -0.57
C ASP A 9 21.68 1.99 -0.27
N TYR A 10 20.71 1.10 -0.45
CA TYR A 10 19.28 1.46 -0.35
C TYR A 10 18.92 2.11 0.98
N ALA A 11 19.36 1.52 2.10
CA ALA A 11 19.07 2.04 3.44
C ALA A 11 19.72 3.44 3.65
N GLN A 12 20.92 3.67 3.12
CA GLN A 12 21.60 4.96 3.20
C GLN A 12 20.87 6.04 2.38
N ARG A 13 20.37 5.66 1.20
CA ARG A 13 19.57 6.55 0.35
C ARG A 13 18.26 6.93 1.00
N VAL A 14 17.55 5.95 1.60
CA VAL A 14 16.32 6.18 2.36
C VAL A 14 16.59 7.14 3.53
N GLU A 15 17.65 6.90 4.29
CA GLU A 15 18.00 7.74 5.43
C GLU A 15 18.39 9.17 4.99
N ALA A 16 19.04 9.34 3.85
CA ALA A 16 19.35 10.66 3.31
C ALA A 16 18.07 11.46 2.97
N GLY A 17 17.08 10.82 2.33
CA GLY A 17 15.78 11.42 2.07
C GLY A 17 15.01 11.74 3.34
N ALA A 18 14.97 10.81 4.28
CA ALA A 18 14.27 10.97 5.55
C ALA A 18 14.92 12.06 6.43
N LYS A 19 16.25 12.15 6.44
CA LYS A 19 16.98 13.20 7.18
C LYS A 19 16.60 14.58 6.68
N LEU A 20 16.65 14.81 5.36
CA LEU A 20 16.25 16.08 4.75
C LEU A 20 14.84 16.48 5.19
N LEU A 21 13.90 15.55 5.09
CA LEU A 21 12.49 15.80 5.43
C LEU A 21 12.30 16.07 6.93
N ARG A 22 13.02 15.36 7.82
CA ARG A 22 12.99 15.61 9.28
C ARG A 22 13.52 17.02 9.62
N GLU A 23 14.59 17.45 8.97
CA GLU A 23 15.17 18.80 9.14
C GLU A 23 14.19 19.90 8.69
N GLU A 24 13.35 19.61 7.69
CA GLU A 24 12.28 20.49 7.23
C GLU A 24 10.98 20.39 8.03
N GLY A 25 10.94 19.54 9.07
CA GLY A 25 9.80 19.44 9.98
C GLY A 25 8.74 18.43 9.57
N TYR A 26 8.99 17.56 8.57
CA TYR A 26 8.05 16.48 8.24
C TYR A 26 7.98 15.45 9.36
N ARG A 27 6.79 15.26 9.93
CA ARG A 27 6.50 14.32 11.03
C ARG A 27 5.10 13.77 10.87
N GLY A 28 4.89 12.57 11.38
CA GLY A 28 3.58 11.92 11.40
C GLY A 28 3.73 10.44 11.67
N ARG A 29 2.86 9.89 12.51
CA ARG A 29 2.80 8.44 12.78
C ARG A 29 1.84 7.71 11.86
N VAL A 30 0.98 8.44 11.17
CA VAL A 30 0.07 7.93 10.14
C VAL A 30 0.54 8.43 8.79
N GLY A 31 0.76 7.48 7.88
CA GLY A 31 1.06 7.74 6.47
C GLY A 31 -0.15 7.38 5.60
N VAL A 32 -0.46 8.19 4.62
CA VAL A 32 -1.54 7.93 3.65
C VAL A 32 -0.98 7.97 2.24
N VAL A 33 -1.22 6.95 1.44
CA VAL A 33 -0.86 6.92 0.01
C VAL A 33 -2.12 7.05 -0.81
N LEU A 34 -2.24 8.13 -1.56
CA LEU A 34 -3.41 8.40 -2.39
C LEU A 34 -3.27 7.77 -3.77
N GLY A 35 -4.24 6.93 -4.13
CA GLY A 35 -4.38 6.33 -5.45
C GLY A 35 -4.95 7.28 -6.50
N SER A 36 -5.04 6.80 -7.74
CA SER A 36 -5.56 7.55 -8.89
C SER A 36 -6.98 8.05 -8.63
N GLY A 37 -7.22 9.33 -8.90
CA GLY A 37 -8.54 9.96 -8.74
C GLY A 37 -8.95 10.30 -7.29
N LEU A 38 -8.16 9.92 -6.28
CA LEU A 38 -8.50 10.06 -4.85
C LEU A 38 -7.79 11.23 -4.15
N GLY A 39 -7.23 12.16 -4.92
CA GLY A 39 -6.34 13.23 -4.43
C GLY A 39 -6.97 14.28 -3.50
N ASN A 40 -8.30 14.35 -3.40
CA ASN A 40 -8.99 15.42 -2.64
C ASN A 40 -8.93 15.28 -1.12
N PHE A 41 -8.54 14.13 -0.61
CA PHE A 41 -8.35 13.96 0.83
C PHE A 41 -7.41 15.02 1.38
N ALA A 42 -6.32 15.31 0.68
CA ALA A 42 -5.36 16.33 1.09
C ALA A 42 -5.95 17.74 1.13
N ASP A 43 -6.99 18.02 0.34
CA ASP A 43 -7.66 19.33 0.31
C ASP A 43 -8.54 19.56 1.55
N GLN A 44 -8.86 18.50 2.31
CA GLN A 44 -9.59 18.57 3.58
C GLN A 44 -8.68 18.74 4.81
N LEU A 45 -7.38 18.77 4.60
CA LEU A 45 -6.37 18.88 5.66
C LEU A 45 -5.71 20.26 5.65
N GLU A 46 -5.21 20.67 6.80
CA GLU A 46 -4.37 21.86 6.91
C GLU A 46 -2.95 21.52 6.44
N LEU A 47 -2.51 22.12 5.33
CA LEU A 47 -1.16 21.91 4.81
C LEU A 47 -0.14 22.57 5.72
N VAL A 48 0.86 21.81 6.18
CA VAL A 48 2.00 22.28 6.96
C VAL A 48 3.24 22.42 6.08
N HIS A 49 3.60 21.35 5.35
CA HIS A 49 4.70 21.34 4.41
C HIS A 49 4.32 20.56 3.14
N GLN A 50 4.91 20.95 2.01
CA GLN A 50 4.82 20.15 0.78
C GLN A 50 6.16 20.14 0.05
N ARG A 51 6.43 19.01 -0.61
CA ARG A 51 7.62 18.84 -1.45
C ARG A 51 7.30 17.93 -2.65
N GLU A 52 7.79 18.33 -3.82
CA GLU A 52 7.71 17.49 -5.02
C GLU A 52 8.61 16.26 -4.84
N PHE A 53 8.18 15.10 -5.35
CA PHE A 53 8.99 13.87 -5.31
C PHE A 53 10.36 14.09 -5.92
N SER A 54 10.43 14.76 -7.08
CA SER A 54 11.68 15.06 -7.76
C SER A 54 12.68 15.89 -6.95
N ALA A 55 12.24 16.57 -5.89
CA ALA A 55 13.07 17.37 -4.99
C ALA A 55 13.50 16.59 -3.72
N ILE A 56 13.11 15.31 -3.58
CA ILE A 56 13.51 14.45 -2.48
C ILE A 56 14.57 13.46 -2.98
N PRO A 57 15.76 13.38 -2.35
CA PRO A 57 16.78 12.43 -2.77
C PRO A 57 16.25 11.00 -2.82
N GLY A 58 16.42 10.34 -3.97
CA GLY A 58 16.01 8.95 -4.18
C GLY A 58 14.55 8.74 -4.62
N PHE A 59 13.74 9.78 -4.67
CA PHE A 59 12.40 9.70 -5.24
C PHE A 59 12.41 9.94 -6.75
N TYR A 60 11.48 9.29 -7.45
CA TYR A 60 11.19 9.57 -8.86
C TYR A 60 9.83 10.23 -8.98
N ALA A 61 9.64 11.04 -10.02
CA ALA A 61 8.34 11.58 -10.35
C ALA A 61 7.49 10.49 -11.03
N PRO A 62 6.21 10.32 -10.65
CA PRO A 62 5.32 9.40 -11.34
C PRO A 62 5.02 9.89 -12.76
N SER A 63 4.89 8.96 -13.70
CA SER A 63 4.50 9.26 -15.08
C SER A 63 2.98 9.25 -15.29
N VAL A 64 2.24 8.64 -14.37
CA VAL A 64 0.78 8.57 -14.42
C VAL A 64 0.18 9.95 -14.12
N ALA A 65 -0.55 10.53 -15.06
CA ALA A 65 -1.09 11.91 -14.99
C ALA A 65 -1.98 12.17 -13.76
N ALA A 66 -2.64 11.13 -13.23
CA ALA A 66 -3.49 11.24 -12.04
C ALA A 66 -2.69 11.37 -10.73
N HIS A 67 -1.38 11.21 -10.75
CA HIS A 67 -0.50 11.29 -9.59
C HIS A 67 0.25 12.63 -9.56
N LYS A 68 0.00 13.43 -8.52
CA LYS A 68 0.64 14.76 -8.37
C LYS A 68 2.14 14.68 -8.05
N GLY A 69 2.63 13.54 -7.55
CA GLY A 69 4.04 13.36 -7.20
C GLY A 69 4.52 14.26 -6.07
N LYS A 70 3.74 14.41 -5.01
CA LYS A 70 4.05 15.26 -3.85
C LYS A 70 4.00 14.48 -2.54
N LEU A 71 4.91 14.80 -1.64
CA LEU A 71 4.82 14.47 -0.23
C LEU A 71 4.33 15.70 0.54
N LEU A 72 3.29 15.50 1.32
CA LEU A 72 2.72 16.54 2.18
C LEU A 72 2.88 16.13 3.65
N ALA A 73 3.18 17.09 4.51
CA ALA A 73 2.87 17.02 5.93
C ALA A 73 1.62 17.85 6.16
N CYS A 74 0.60 17.23 6.72
CA CYS A 74 -0.71 17.85 6.92
C CYS A 74 -1.19 17.65 8.34
N ARG A 75 -2.08 18.53 8.79
CA ARG A 75 -2.74 18.46 10.10
C ARG A 75 -4.23 18.21 9.89
N ILE A 76 -4.81 17.37 10.76
CA ILE A 76 -6.26 17.23 10.82
C ILE A 76 -6.85 18.52 11.40
N PRO A 77 -7.80 19.18 10.72
CA PRO A 77 -8.36 20.46 11.15
C PRO A 77 -8.82 20.44 12.61
N GLY A 78 -8.44 21.49 13.35
CA GLY A 78 -8.83 21.64 14.75
C GLY A 78 -8.15 20.68 15.75
N THR A 79 -7.12 19.95 15.32
CA THR A 79 -6.36 19.02 16.17
C THR A 79 -4.85 19.25 16.06
N PRO A 80 -4.03 18.79 17.01
CA PRO A 80 -2.57 18.83 16.88
C PRO A 80 -2.01 17.67 16.03
N HIS A 81 -2.85 16.79 15.50
CA HIS A 81 -2.45 15.53 14.88
C HIS A 81 -1.95 15.75 13.44
N GLU A 82 -0.71 15.39 13.21
CA GLU A 82 -0.06 15.46 11.90
C GLU A 82 0.05 14.10 11.24
N LEU A 83 -0.12 14.07 9.92
CA LEU A 83 0.01 12.90 9.08
C LEU A 83 0.82 13.23 7.82
N LEU A 84 1.42 12.22 7.23
CA LEU A 84 2.18 12.32 6.00
C LEU A 84 1.35 11.76 4.85
N VAL A 85 1.24 12.52 3.76
CA VAL A 85 0.41 12.13 2.61
C VAL A 85 1.26 12.09 1.34
N LEU A 86 1.34 10.92 0.70
CA LEU A 86 1.85 10.78 -0.65
C LEU A 86 0.70 11.02 -1.65
N GLN A 87 0.75 12.13 -2.38
CA GLN A 87 -0.22 12.42 -3.46
C GLN A 87 0.20 11.72 -4.75
N GLY A 88 0.02 10.42 -4.78
CA GLY A 88 0.39 9.53 -5.86
C GLY A 88 1.47 8.53 -5.45
N ARG A 89 1.79 7.65 -6.40
CA ARG A 89 2.77 6.57 -6.26
C ARG A 89 3.42 6.26 -7.59
N LEU A 90 4.48 5.46 -7.53
CA LEU A 90 5.07 4.82 -8.70
C LEU A 90 4.47 3.42 -8.88
N HIS A 91 4.40 2.96 -10.12
CA HIS A 91 3.99 1.59 -10.42
C HIS A 91 5.10 0.84 -11.13
N ALA A 92 5.16 -0.47 -10.92
CA ALA A 92 6.16 -1.31 -11.57
C ALA A 92 6.03 -1.29 -13.11
N TYR A 93 4.81 -1.17 -13.63
CA TYR A 93 4.57 -1.10 -15.08
C TYR A 93 5.05 0.21 -15.74
N GLU A 94 5.41 1.23 -14.95
CA GLU A 94 6.08 2.44 -15.46
C GLU A 94 7.56 2.20 -15.82
N GLY A 95 8.07 0.98 -15.58
CA GLY A 95 9.46 0.59 -15.85
C GLY A 95 10.41 0.83 -14.67
N HIS A 96 9.89 1.22 -13.51
CA HIS A 96 10.68 1.37 -12.29
C HIS A 96 11.05 0.02 -11.68
N ALA A 97 12.25 -0.06 -11.10
CA ALA A 97 12.60 -1.19 -10.24
C ALA A 97 11.71 -1.18 -8.99
N MET A 98 11.39 -2.36 -8.43
CA MET A 98 10.53 -2.44 -7.25
C MET A 98 11.12 -1.67 -6.06
N GLU A 99 12.43 -1.63 -5.91
CA GLU A 99 13.06 -0.82 -4.87
C GLU A 99 12.75 0.68 -5.00
N ASP A 100 12.61 1.18 -6.23
CA ASP A 100 12.23 2.58 -6.47
C ASP A 100 10.74 2.81 -6.21
N VAL A 101 9.88 1.83 -6.55
CA VAL A 101 8.45 1.84 -6.21
C VAL A 101 8.22 1.88 -4.70
N LEU A 102 9.03 1.12 -3.95
CA LEU A 102 8.93 1.02 -2.48
C LEU A 102 9.66 2.16 -1.75
N PHE A 103 10.48 2.93 -2.45
CA PHE A 103 11.31 3.96 -1.83
C PHE A 103 10.51 5.04 -1.07
N PRO A 104 9.39 5.57 -1.59
CA PRO A 104 8.55 6.50 -0.84
C PRO A 104 8.00 5.90 0.45
N ILE A 105 7.58 4.64 0.42
CA ILE A 105 7.10 3.93 1.62
C ILE A 105 8.23 3.78 2.64
N ALA A 106 9.40 3.30 2.21
CA ALA A 106 10.57 3.17 3.09
C ALA A 106 10.93 4.50 3.78
N THR A 107 10.83 5.61 3.03
CA THR A 107 11.09 6.95 3.57
C THR A 107 10.03 7.37 4.61
N LEU A 108 8.75 7.11 4.38
CA LEU A 108 7.70 7.34 5.39
C LEU A 108 7.96 6.53 6.67
N LEU A 109 8.37 5.28 6.55
CA LEU A 109 8.70 4.43 7.68
C LEU A 109 9.92 4.98 8.45
N ALA A 110 10.95 5.43 7.74
CA ALA A 110 12.11 6.09 8.34
C ALA A 110 11.76 7.41 9.04
N LEU A 111 10.68 8.10 8.63
CA LEU A 111 10.13 9.27 9.31
C LEU A 111 9.31 8.91 10.57
N GLY A 112 9.09 7.62 10.86
CA GLY A 112 8.41 7.14 12.06
C GLY A 112 6.94 6.80 11.88
N VAL A 113 6.47 6.61 10.64
CA VAL A 113 5.11 6.13 10.37
C VAL A 113 4.91 4.74 10.99
N GLN A 114 3.83 4.56 11.72
CA GLN A 114 3.44 3.33 12.44
C GLN A 114 2.17 2.70 11.85
N VAL A 115 1.33 3.51 11.23
CA VAL A 115 0.15 3.05 10.49
C VAL A 115 0.21 3.61 9.07
N LEU A 116 0.12 2.73 8.09
CA LEU A 116 0.11 3.09 6.67
C LEU A 116 -1.27 2.80 6.07
N VAL A 117 -1.93 3.82 5.58
CA VAL A 117 -3.21 3.73 4.85
C VAL A 117 -2.93 3.79 3.36
N LEU A 118 -3.17 2.69 2.67
CA LEU A 118 -2.99 2.55 1.23
C LEU A 118 -4.33 2.64 0.53
N THR A 119 -4.48 3.59 -0.38
CA THR A 119 -5.69 3.73 -1.19
C THR A 119 -5.41 3.42 -2.65
N ASN A 120 -6.37 2.85 -3.36
CA ASN A 120 -6.25 2.57 -4.78
C ASN A 120 -7.60 2.59 -5.50
N ALA A 121 -7.55 2.76 -6.83
CA ALA A 121 -8.60 2.40 -7.75
C ALA A 121 -8.41 0.94 -8.15
N ALA A 122 -9.48 0.14 -8.22
CA ALA A 122 -9.41 -1.28 -8.51
C ALA A 122 -10.60 -1.75 -9.35
N GLY A 123 -10.40 -2.81 -10.13
CA GLY A 123 -11.48 -3.57 -10.75
C GLY A 123 -12.21 -4.44 -9.71
N GLY A 124 -13.53 -4.38 -9.68
CA GLY A 124 -14.35 -5.21 -8.80
C GLY A 124 -14.46 -6.64 -9.34
N ALA A 125 -13.96 -7.62 -8.58
CA ALA A 125 -14.05 -9.04 -8.94
C ALA A 125 -15.23 -9.76 -8.27
N HIS A 126 -15.75 -9.24 -7.15
CA HIS A 126 -16.93 -9.84 -6.52
C HIS A 126 -18.14 -9.80 -7.46
N PRO A 127 -18.99 -10.85 -7.52
CA PRO A 127 -20.16 -10.88 -8.41
C PRO A 127 -21.12 -9.71 -8.25
N ASP A 128 -21.28 -9.22 -7.02
CA ASP A 128 -22.18 -8.11 -6.67
C ASP A 128 -21.48 -6.74 -6.65
N ALA A 129 -20.19 -6.68 -7.06
CA ALA A 129 -19.43 -5.43 -7.07
C ALA A 129 -20.08 -4.40 -8.00
N ARG A 130 -20.05 -3.14 -7.59
CA ARG A 130 -20.54 -1.99 -8.36
C ARG A 130 -19.46 -0.92 -8.41
N ALA A 131 -19.43 -0.21 -9.52
CA ALA A 131 -18.58 0.97 -9.62
C ALA A 131 -18.97 1.98 -8.53
N GLY A 132 -17.97 2.46 -7.78
CA GLY A 132 -18.14 3.30 -6.62
C GLY A 132 -18.18 2.58 -5.27
N ASP A 133 -18.17 1.25 -5.22
CA ASP A 133 -18.05 0.52 -3.96
C ASP A 133 -16.70 0.75 -3.30
N LEU A 134 -16.69 0.80 -1.97
CA LEU A 134 -15.47 0.87 -1.17
C LEU A 134 -15.23 -0.46 -0.47
N VAL A 135 -13.99 -0.95 -0.55
CA VAL A 135 -13.59 -2.25 0.01
C VAL A 135 -12.38 -2.09 0.91
N ALA A 136 -12.55 -2.28 2.21
CA ALA A 136 -11.45 -2.40 3.18
C ALA A 136 -10.78 -3.77 2.99
N LEU A 137 -9.48 -3.77 2.76
CA LEU A 137 -8.72 -4.95 2.39
C LEU A 137 -8.35 -5.78 3.62
N THR A 138 -8.74 -7.04 3.62
CA THR A 138 -8.45 -8.00 4.69
C THR A 138 -7.56 -9.15 4.23
N GLY A 139 -7.36 -9.30 2.92
CA GLY A 139 -6.54 -10.35 2.31
C GLY A 139 -5.79 -9.85 1.08
N LEU A 140 -4.69 -10.52 0.77
CA LEU A 140 -3.89 -10.29 -0.43
C LEU A 140 -3.68 -11.59 -1.20
N LEU A 141 -4.02 -11.58 -2.47
CA LEU A 141 -3.58 -12.56 -3.46
C LEU A 141 -2.45 -11.91 -4.26
N ASP A 142 -1.22 -12.33 -3.98
CA ASP A 142 -0.05 -11.82 -4.69
C ASP A 142 0.19 -12.62 -5.96
N ALA A 143 -0.14 -12.05 -7.09
CA ALA A 143 0.07 -12.64 -8.41
C ALA A 143 1.37 -12.18 -9.10
N HIS A 144 2.28 -11.54 -8.36
CA HIS A 144 3.63 -11.19 -8.85
C HIS A 144 4.61 -12.37 -8.86
N GLY A 145 4.16 -13.56 -8.46
CA GLY A 145 5.00 -14.75 -8.34
C GLY A 145 5.98 -14.65 -7.15
N ASP A 146 7.23 -15.14 -7.34
CA ASP A 146 8.25 -15.11 -6.28
C ASP A 146 8.84 -13.71 -6.01
N ALA A 147 8.35 -12.72 -6.70
CA ALA A 147 8.88 -11.38 -6.66
C ALA A 147 8.91 -10.77 -5.25
N LEU A 148 7.83 -10.89 -4.48
CA LEU A 148 7.79 -10.39 -3.11
C LEU A 148 8.46 -11.33 -2.09
N ARG A 149 8.69 -12.60 -2.43
CA ARG A 149 9.41 -13.55 -1.56
C ARG A 149 10.91 -13.28 -1.49
N GLY A 150 11.48 -12.78 -2.58
CA GLY A 150 12.92 -12.48 -2.69
C GLY A 150 13.32 -11.13 -2.12
N LEU A 151 12.41 -10.33 -1.53
CA LEU A 151 12.74 -9.05 -0.94
C LEU A 151 13.55 -9.28 0.35
N VAL A 152 14.88 -9.27 0.20
CA VAL A 152 15.81 -9.31 1.33
C VAL A 152 15.92 -7.90 1.87
N LEU A 153 15.29 -7.66 3.02
CA LEU A 153 15.46 -6.40 3.73
C LEU A 153 16.86 -6.38 4.37
N PRO A 154 17.57 -5.24 4.33
CA PRO A 154 18.76 -5.09 5.12
C PRO A 154 18.43 -5.25 6.61
N PRO A 155 19.36 -5.76 7.43
CA PRO A 155 19.16 -5.84 8.87
C PRO A 155 18.83 -4.45 9.41
N VAL A 156 17.79 -4.36 10.25
CA VAL A 156 17.47 -3.12 10.97
C VAL A 156 18.68 -2.79 11.84
N VAL A 157 19.38 -1.72 11.53
CA VAL A 157 20.45 -1.22 12.36
C VAL A 157 19.79 -0.46 13.51
N ASP A 158 19.68 -1.11 14.66
CA ASP A 158 19.28 -0.44 15.89
C ASP A 158 20.26 0.68 16.18
N SER A 159 19.83 1.91 16.01
CA SER A 159 20.62 3.12 16.29
C SER A 159 20.96 3.29 17.77
N ASN A 160 20.56 2.36 18.63
CA ASN A 160 20.80 2.38 20.08
C ASN A 160 21.87 1.39 20.58
N SER A 161 22.62 0.68 19.75
CA SER A 161 23.71 -0.16 20.18
C SER A 161 25.06 0.55 20.05
N SER A 162 25.29 1.60 20.83
CA SER A 162 26.64 2.06 21.13
C SER A 162 27.28 1.12 22.15
N GLY A 163 28.15 0.22 21.69
CA GLY A 163 29.23 -0.34 22.48
C GLY A 163 28.91 -1.57 23.32
N LYS A 164 29.23 -2.74 22.79
CA LYS A 164 30.22 -3.66 23.37
C LYS A 164 30.47 -4.82 22.41
N GLY A 165 31.69 -4.95 21.96
CA GLY A 165 32.11 -6.04 21.10
C GLY A 165 31.97 -7.40 21.80
N SER A 166 31.43 -8.37 21.12
CA SER A 166 31.61 -9.78 21.41
C SER A 166 32.00 -10.53 20.13
N LYS A 167 33.07 -11.29 20.30
CA LYS A 167 33.79 -12.05 19.28
C LYS A 167 32.93 -13.17 18.70
N GLY A 168 33.11 -13.38 17.42
CA GLY A 168 33.02 -14.57 16.60
C GLY A 168 32.19 -15.77 17.10
N GLY A 169 31.13 -16.05 16.37
CA GLY A 169 30.50 -17.37 16.31
C GLY A 169 29.89 -17.54 14.93
N THR A 170 30.48 -18.42 14.14
CA THR A 170 29.96 -18.85 12.84
C THR A 170 28.59 -19.49 13.00
N PRO A 171 27.52 -19.09 12.27
CA PRO A 171 26.26 -19.83 12.32
C PRO A 171 26.44 -21.16 11.59
N ALA A 172 26.16 -22.24 12.31
CA ALA A 172 26.07 -23.58 11.74
C ALA A 172 24.97 -23.63 10.68
N ALA A 173 25.29 -24.28 9.56
CA ALA A 173 24.38 -24.59 8.48
C ALA A 173 23.17 -25.38 9.01
N ALA A 174 21.99 -24.77 8.99
CA ALA A 174 20.75 -25.48 9.23
C ALA A 174 20.44 -26.40 8.06
N GLY A 175 20.21 -27.68 8.39
CA GLY A 175 20.08 -28.77 7.45
C GLY A 175 18.96 -28.60 6.44
N ASN A 176 19.23 -29.07 5.24
CA ASN A 176 18.29 -29.35 4.16
C ASN A 176 17.12 -30.20 4.66
N SER A 177 15.98 -29.61 4.92
CA SER A 177 14.72 -30.35 4.87
C SER A 177 14.25 -30.33 3.42
N ALA A 178 14.12 -31.51 2.84
CA ALA A 178 13.61 -31.66 1.47
C ALA A 178 12.31 -30.88 1.29
N ALA A 179 12.30 -30.00 0.29
CA ALA A 179 11.08 -29.31 -0.11
C ALA A 179 10.04 -30.35 -0.54
N PRO A 180 8.78 -30.24 -0.09
CA PRO A 180 7.72 -31.13 -0.57
C PRO A 180 7.58 -30.96 -2.09
N ALA A 181 7.26 -32.06 -2.78
CA ALA A 181 7.05 -32.10 -4.22
C ALA A 181 6.21 -30.93 -4.68
N SER A 182 6.62 -30.25 -5.76
CA SER A 182 6.00 -29.05 -6.30
C SER A 182 4.49 -29.25 -6.47
N LEU A 183 3.72 -28.64 -5.60
CA LEU A 183 2.30 -28.41 -5.86
C LEU A 183 2.22 -27.57 -7.13
N GLY A 184 1.31 -27.93 -8.05
CA GLY A 184 1.11 -27.12 -9.24
C GLY A 184 0.84 -25.65 -8.88
N HIS A 185 1.19 -24.76 -9.78
CA HIS A 185 1.09 -23.29 -9.56
C HIS A 185 -0.26 -22.84 -8.95
N ASP A 186 -1.35 -23.48 -9.37
CA ASP A 186 -2.70 -23.20 -8.90
C ASP A 186 -2.91 -23.59 -7.43
N ALA A 187 -2.38 -24.75 -7.02
CA ALA A 187 -2.45 -25.21 -5.64
C ALA A 187 -1.59 -24.34 -4.69
N GLU A 188 -0.50 -23.81 -5.18
CA GLU A 188 0.37 -22.90 -4.42
C GLU A 188 -0.30 -21.53 -4.21
N ILE A 189 -0.99 -20.98 -5.22
CA ILE A 189 -1.79 -19.76 -5.10
C ILE A 189 -2.95 -19.97 -4.10
N GLN A 190 -3.67 -21.08 -4.19
CA GLN A 190 -4.77 -21.41 -3.26
C GLN A 190 -4.26 -21.60 -1.83
N LEU A 191 -3.13 -22.27 -1.65
CA LEU A 191 -2.53 -22.47 -0.34
C LEU A 191 -2.08 -21.13 0.28
N ARG A 192 -1.55 -20.22 -0.52
CA ARG A 192 -1.19 -18.86 -0.09
C ARG A 192 -2.42 -18.05 0.33
N ALA A 193 -3.52 -18.13 -0.41
CA ALA A 193 -4.79 -17.49 -0.07
C ALA A 193 -5.37 -18.03 1.24
N ALA A 194 -5.21 -19.34 1.51
CA ALA A 194 -5.76 -20.00 2.67
C ALA A 194 -4.94 -19.81 3.96
N THR A 195 -3.63 -19.59 3.86
CA THR A 195 -2.73 -19.62 5.02
C THR A 195 -2.24 -18.26 5.50
N HIS A 196 -2.47 -17.19 4.75
CA HIS A 196 -1.99 -15.85 5.12
C HIS A 196 -3.15 -14.86 5.19
N ASN A 197 -3.32 -14.26 6.36
CA ASN A 197 -4.19 -13.09 6.56
C ASN A 197 -3.72 -11.85 5.76
N GLY A 198 -2.75 -12.03 4.84
CA GLY A 198 -2.16 -10.95 4.08
C GLY A 198 -1.43 -9.91 4.95
N PRO A 199 -0.91 -8.85 4.34
CA PRO A 199 -0.20 -7.79 5.05
C PRO A 199 -1.14 -6.78 5.72
N PHE A 200 -2.45 -6.86 5.49
CA PHE A 200 -3.41 -5.90 6.03
C PHE A 200 -3.81 -6.25 7.46
N ASP A 201 -3.81 -5.22 8.33
CA ASP A 201 -4.29 -5.33 9.70
C ASP A 201 -5.81 -5.48 9.71
N ARG A 202 -6.28 -6.66 10.10
CA ARG A 202 -7.71 -6.99 10.07
C ARG A 202 -8.53 -6.14 11.04
N GLU A 203 -7.98 -5.82 12.20
CA GLU A 203 -8.67 -5.01 13.21
C GLU A 203 -8.90 -3.59 12.66
N LEU A 204 -7.86 -2.99 12.07
CA LEU A 204 -7.98 -1.67 11.46
C LEU A 204 -8.87 -1.68 10.21
N ALA A 205 -8.89 -2.76 9.43
CA ALA A 205 -9.82 -2.90 8.30
C ALA A 205 -11.28 -2.93 8.75
N LEU A 206 -11.60 -3.68 9.81
CA LEU A 206 -12.95 -3.71 10.40
C LEU A 206 -13.32 -2.36 11.02
N ARG A 207 -12.38 -1.70 11.69
CA ARG A 207 -12.56 -0.36 12.22
C ARG A 207 -12.89 0.66 11.11
N MET A 208 -12.29 0.53 9.93
CA MET A 208 -12.66 1.35 8.76
C MET A 208 -14.11 1.10 8.32
N VAL A 209 -14.58 -0.15 8.38
CA VAL A 209 -16.00 -0.49 8.10
C VAL A 209 -16.92 0.19 9.11
N ASP A 210 -16.60 0.15 10.40
CA ASP A 210 -17.39 0.79 11.46
C ASP A 210 -17.43 2.32 11.29
N VAL A 211 -16.30 2.95 10.96
CA VAL A 211 -16.23 4.38 10.65
C VAL A 211 -17.07 4.71 9.40
N GLY A 212 -17.03 3.85 8.39
CA GLY A 212 -17.87 3.97 7.21
C GLY A 212 -19.35 3.97 7.56
N ALA A 213 -19.79 3.01 8.38
CA ALA A 213 -21.16 2.92 8.85
C ALA A 213 -21.57 4.19 9.65
N ALA A 214 -20.71 4.66 10.54
CA ALA A 214 -20.95 5.87 11.36
C ALA A 214 -21.04 7.15 10.51
N THR A 215 -20.38 7.20 9.36
CA THR A 215 -20.39 8.36 8.44
C THR A 215 -21.42 8.23 7.30
N GLY A 216 -22.17 7.12 7.27
CA GLY A 216 -23.14 6.84 6.20
C GLY A 216 -22.48 6.45 4.86
N ILE A 217 -21.24 6.00 4.89
CA ILE A 217 -20.46 5.58 3.71
C ILE A 217 -20.24 4.06 3.81
N PRO A 218 -21.00 3.23 3.07
CA PRO A 218 -20.84 1.79 3.13
C PRO A 218 -19.43 1.34 2.69
N VAL A 219 -18.79 0.50 3.50
CA VAL A 219 -17.49 -0.10 3.21
C VAL A 219 -17.62 -1.61 3.41
N ALA A 220 -17.35 -2.38 2.37
CA ALA A 220 -17.27 -3.84 2.44
C ALA A 220 -15.87 -4.28 2.87
N THR A 221 -15.71 -5.56 3.25
CA THR A 221 -14.38 -6.16 3.38
C THR A 221 -14.08 -7.06 2.19
N GLY A 222 -12.79 -7.22 1.84
CA GLY A 222 -12.45 -8.08 0.72
C GLY A 222 -10.97 -8.40 0.56
N THR A 223 -10.70 -9.27 -0.41
CA THR A 223 -9.35 -9.70 -0.80
C THR A 223 -8.93 -8.97 -2.07
N TYR A 224 -7.74 -8.39 -2.04
CA TYR A 224 -7.12 -7.71 -3.16
C TYR A 224 -6.21 -8.65 -3.94
N VAL A 225 -6.35 -8.69 -5.26
CA VAL A 225 -5.38 -9.32 -6.16
C VAL A 225 -4.41 -8.26 -6.65
N SER A 226 -3.14 -8.49 -6.45
CA SER A 226 -2.08 -7.59 -6.88
C SER A 226 -1.34 -8.14 -8.09
N LEU A 227 -1.35 -7.40 -9.17
CA LEU A 227 -0.80 -7.75 -10.48
C LEU A 227 0.29 -6.76 -10.90
N TRP A 228 1.07 -7.18 -11.91
CA TRP A 228 2.10 -6.32 -12.51
C TRP A 228 1.53 -5.21 -13.39
N GLY A 229 0.48 -5.49 -14.18
CA GLY A 229 0.07 -4.65 -15.29
C GLY A 229 1.14 -4.60 -16.42
N PRO A 230 1.04 -3.67 -17.40
CA PRO A 230 -0.03 -2.67 -17.54
C PRO A 230 -1.33 -3.20 -18.15
N SER A 231 -1.33 -4.44 -18.65
CA SER A 231 -2.53 -5.02 -19.27
C SER A 231 -3.57 -5.38 -18.21
N TYR A 232 -4.82 -5.11 -18.53
CA TYR A 232 -5.96 -5.60 -17.75
C TYR A 232 -6.12 -7.12 -17.92
N GLU A 233 -6.83 -7.71 -16.98
CA GLU A 233 -7.06 -9.14 -16.91
C GLU A 233 -7.99 -9.61 -18.04
N THR A 234 -7.70 -10.79 -18.56
CA THR A 234 -8.61 -11.48 -19.47
C THR A 234 -9.86 -11.97 -18.72
N PRO A 235 -10.99 -12.21 -19.43
CA PRO A 235 -12.19 -12.78 -18.81
C PRO A 235 -11.94 -14.10 -18.03
N LYS A 236 -11.00 -14.92 -18.48
CA LYS A 236 -10.64 -16.18 -17.81
C LYS A 236 -9.84 -15.98 -16.54
N GLU A 237 -8.92 -15.02 -16.53
CA GLU A 237 -8.20 -14.63 -15.32
C GLU A 237 -9.16 -14.04 -14.28
N ILE A 238 -10.10 -13.21 -14.69
CA ILE A 238 -11.13 -12.67 -13.81
C ILE A 238 -11.94 -13.81 -13.16
N GLY A 239 -12.42 -14.79 -13.98
CA GLY A 239 -13.12 -15.95 -13.47
C GLY A 239 -12.30 -16.76 -12.49
N PHE A 240 -11.03 -16.95 -12.78
CA PHE A 240 -10.10 -17.64 -11.89
C PHE A 240 -9.95 -16.89 -10.55
N TYR A 241 -9.61 -15.59 -10.57
CA TYR A 241 -9.44 -14.81 -9.34
C TYR A 241 -10.73 -14.76 -8.51
N ARG A 242 -11.88 -14.63 -9.17
CA ARG A 242 -13.20 -14.71 -8.51
C ARG A 242 -13.41 -16.03 -7.81
N SER A 243 -13.06 -17.15 -8.47
CA SER A 243 -13.22 -18.50 -7.90
C SER A 243 -12.41 -18.75 -6.63
N ILE A 244 -11.33 -18.00 -6.43
CA ILE A 244 -10.47 -18.07 -5.25
C ILE A 244 -10.72 -16.92 -4.26
N GLY A 245 -11.82 -16.19 -4.39
CA GLY A 245 -12.30 -15.23 -3.40
C GLY A 245 -11.80 -13.80 -3.58
N ALA A 246 -11.35 -13.41 -4.78
CA ALA A 246 -10.99 -12.04 -5.07
C ALA A 246 -12.19 -11.10 -4.98
N SER A 247 -12.01 -9.93 -4.37
CA SER A 247 -12.99 -8.86 -4.30
C SER A 247 -12.59 -7.65 -5.14
N ALA A 248 -11.30 -7.36 -5.19
CA ALA A 248 -10.72 -6.24 -5.93
C ALA A 248 -9.43 -6.68 -6.64
N ILE A 249 -9.17 -6.15 -7.82
CA ILE A 249 -7.99 -6.44 -8.63
C ILE A 249 -7.30 -5.14 -9.03
N GLY A 250 -5.98 -5.07 -8.90
CA GLY A 250 -5.22 -3.88 -9.31
C GLY A 250 -3.72 -4.10 -9.36
N MET A 251 -3.00 -3.05 -9.74
CA MET A 251 -1.59 -3.11 -10.16
C MET A 251 -0.66 -2.32 -9.22
N SER A 252 -1.06 -2.15 -7.96
CA SER A 252 -0.31 -1.41 -6.93
C SER A 252 -0.45 -2.09 -5.57
N THR A 253 -0.32 -1.36 -4.48
CA THR A 253 -0.76 -1.67 -3.10
C THR A 253 -0.19 -2.96 -2.49
N GLY A 254 -0.22 -4.11 -3.19
CA GLY A 254 0.27 -5.38 -2.66
C GLY A 254 1.75 -5.34 -2.26
N PRO A 255 2.67 -4.93 -3.12
CA PRO A 255 4.09 -4.76 -2.80
C PRO A 255 4.33 -3.77 -1.66
N GLU A 256 3.65 -2.63 -1.68
CA GLU A 256 3.75 -1.60 -0.65
C GLU A 256 3.29 -2.14 0.72
N ALA A 257 2.16 -2.84 0.73
CA ALA A 257 1.59 -3.43 1.94
C ALA A 257 2.50 -4.52 2.51
N ALA A 258 2.96 -5.44 1.68
CA ALA A 258 3.85 -6.52 2.10
C ALA A 258 5.19 -6.00 2.63
N PHE A 259 5.73 -4.96 2.00
CA PHE A 259 6.97 -4.31 2.44
C PHE A 259 6.79 -3.64 3.81
N ALA A 260 5.77 -2.81 3.97
CA ALA A 260 5.52 -2.10 5.23
C ALA A 260 5.23 -3.06 6.40
N GLN A 261 4.42 -4.10 6.17
CA GLN A 261 4.10 -5.12 7.17
C GLN A 261 5.35 -5.89 7.64
N ARG A 262 6.26 -6.22 6.72
CA ARG A 262 7.53 -6.87 7.08
C ARG A 262 8.43 -6.01 7.97
N LEU A 263 8.29 -4.69 7.88
CA LEU A 263 8.99 -3.72 8.74
C LEU A 263 8.22 -3.39 10.03
N GLY A 264 7.17 -4.16 10.35
CA GLY A 264 6.41 -4.03 11.60
C GLY A 264 5.37 -2.92 11.62
N VAL A 265 5.06 -2.31 10.46
CA VAL A 265 4.06 -1.26 10.35
C VAL A 265 2.67 -1.86 10.15
N LYS A 266 1.66 -1.34 10.84
CA LYS A 266 0.26 -1.70 10.61
C LYS A 266 -0.22 -1.11 9.29
N VAL A 267 -0.79 -1.96 8.44
CA VAL A 267 -1.23 -1.55 7.09
C VAL A 267 -2.74 -1.69 6.96
N VAL A 268 -3.36 -0.64 6.48
CA VAL A 268 -4.78 -0.64 6.08
C VAL A 268 -4.85 -0.37 4.59
N GLY A 269 -5.56 -1.21 3.86
CA GLY A 269 -5.85 -0.98 2.45
C GLY A 269 -7.32 -0.63 2.25
N VAL A 270 -7.63 0.30 1.36
CA VAL A 270 -8.99 0.55 0.89
C VAL A 270 -9.01 0.78 -0.61
N SER A 271 -9.79 -0.04 -1.30
CA SER A 271 -10.01 0.05 -2.75
C SER A 271 -11.31 0.80 -3.06
N CYS A 272 -11.26 1.73 -4.00
CA CYS A 272 -12.44 2.24 -4.68
C CYS A 272 -12.63 1.41 -5.95
N ILE A 273 -13.76 0.73 -6.08
CA ILE A 273 -14.10 -0.05 -7.26
C ILE A 273 -14.49 0.93 -8.38
N THR A 274 -13.68 0.97 -9.43
CA THR A 274 -13.89 1.92 -10.54
C THR A 274 -14.59 1.30 -11.75
N ASN A 275 -14.46 0.00 -11.91
CA ASN A 275 -15.09 -0.79 -12.96
C ASN A 275 -15.39 -2.19 -12.44
N VAL A 276 -16.34 -2.88 -13.05
CA VAL A 276 -16.66 -4.28 -12.68
C VAL A 276 -15.95 -5.19 -13.66
N ALA A 277 -15.03 -6.00 -13.15
CA ALA A 277 -14.37 -7.04 -13.94
C ALA A 277 -15.38 -8.14 -14.31
N ARG A 278 -15.58 -8.39 -15.62
CA ARG A 278 -16.60 -9.35 -16.12
C ARG A 278 -15.97 -10.55 -16.79
N GLU A 279 -16.50 -11.73 -16.48
CA GLU A 279 -16.11 -13.00 -17.11
C GLU A 279 -16.60 -13.13 -18.55
N HIS A 280 -17.69 -12.44 -18.88
CA HIS A 280 -18.34 -12.46 -20.17
C HIS A 280 -18.72 -11.05 -20.61
N GLY A 281 -18.36 -10.70 -21.82
CA GLY A 281 -18.63 -9.39 -22.42
C GLY A 281 -17.39 -8.52 -22.49
N VAL A 282 -17.23 -7.82 -23.61
CA VAL A 282 -16.13 -6.90 -23.87
C VAL A 282 -16.66 -5.50 -23.54
N GLU A 283 -16.63 -5.10 -22.27
CA GLU A 283 -16.58 -3.68 -21.96
C GLU A 283 -15.10 -3.32 -21.91
N GLU A 284 -14.62 -2.54 -22.88
CA GLU A 284 -13.30 -1.96 -22.84
C GLU A 284 -13.26 -1.00 -21.63
N VAL A 285 -12.51 -1.39 -20.62
CA VAL A 285 -12.25 -0.51 -19.46
C VAL A 285 -11.29 0.56 -19.92
N SER A 286 -11.73 1.80 -19.99
CA SER A 286 -10.85 2.92 -20.28
C SER A 286 -10.28 3.52 -18.99
N HIS A 287 -9.07 4.06 -19.09
CA HIS A 287 -8.47 4.79 -17.95
C HIS A 287 -9.30 6.03 -17.58
N GLU A 288 -9.98 6.62 -18.56
CA GLU A 288 -10.86 7.77 -18.35
C GLU A 288 -12.09 7.40 -17.51
N GLU A 289 -12.70 6.23 -17.72
CA GLU A 289 -13.82 5.74 -16.89
C GLU A 289 -13.38 5.48 -15.45
N VAL A 290 -12.20 4.91 -15.26
CA VAL A 290 -11.59 4.72 -13.93
C VAL A 290 -11.46 6.05 -13.20
N ILE A 291 -10.96 7.08 -13.88
CA ILE A 291 -10.83 8.43 -13.33
C ILE A 291 -12.21 9.04 -13.03
N ALA A 292 -13.19 8.87 -13.91
CA ALA A 292 -14.53 9.46 -13.75
C ALA A 292 -15.27 8.88 -12.55
N VAL A 293 -15.23 7.56 -12.35
CA VAL A 293 -15.84 6.91 -11.17
C VAL A 293 -15.12 7.32 -9.89
N GLY A 294 -13.78 7.34 -9.90
CA GLY A 294 -12.98 7.84 -8.78
C GLY A 294 -13.37 9.29 -8.43
N ALA A 295 -13.60 10.13 -9.45
CA ALA A 295 -14.03 11.51 -9.25
C ALA A 295 -15.43 11.61 -8.64
N ALA A 296 -16.38 10.75 -9.03
CA ALA A 296 -17.74 10.76 -8.48
C ALA A 296 -17.80 10.36 -6.99
N ARG A 297 -16.86 9.51 -6.53
CA ARG A 297 -16.80 9.05 -5.13
C ARG A 297 -15.81 9.83 -4.26
N ARG A 298 -15.18 10.82 -4.83
CA ARG A 298 -14.06 11.59 -4.26
C ARG A 298 -14.38 12.20 -2.90
N GLU A 299 -15.57 12.79 -2.76
CA GLU A 299 -15.98 13.45 -1.52
C GLU A 299 -16.26 12.44 -0.41
N ASP A 300 -17.02 11.38 -0.72
CA ASP A 300 -17.29 10.31 0.24
C ASP A 300 -15.99 9.64 0.70
N PHE A 301 -15.10 9.37 -0.24
CA PHE A 301 -13.81 8.75 0.07
C PHE A 301 -12.95 9.65 0.95
N ALA A 302 -12.89 10.96 0.66
CA ALA A 302 -12.15 11.92 1.47
C ALA A 302 -12.73 12.06 2.88
N ARG A 303 -14.08 12.09 3.01
CA ARG A 303 -14.76 12.09 4.33
C ARG A 303 -14.45 10.81 5.13
N LEU A 304 -14.49 9.63 4.47
CA LEU A 304 -14.15 8.36 5.10
C LEU A 304 -12.72 8.38 5.63
N LEU A 305 -11.76 8.79 4.81
CA LEU A 305 -10.35 8.85 5.21
C LEU A 305 -10.11 9.84 6.34
N LEU A 306 -10.77 11.01 6.32
CA LEU A 306 -10.64 12.00 7.39
C LEU A 306 -11.22 11.48 8.71
N ALA A 307 -12.40 10.87 8.65
CA ALA A 307 -13.02 10.25 9.83
C ALA A 307 -12.17 9.09 10.36
N PHE A 308 -11.64 8.24 9.49
CA PHE A 308 -10.79 7.12 9.88
C PHE A 308 -9.45 7.60 10.47
N ALA A 309 -8.80 8.59 9.87
CA ALA A 309 -7.59 9.18 10.41
C ALA A 309 -7.84 9.76 11.82
N SER A 310 -8.93 10.51 11.99
CA SER A 310 -9.32 11.07 13.29
C SER A 310 -9.58 9.96 14.33
N ASP A 311 -10.22 8.89 13.92
CA ASP A 311 -10.49 7.72 14.76
C ASP A 311 -9.20 6.96 15.16
N LEU A 312 -8.23 6.82 14.24
CA LEU A 312 -6.91 6.26 14.58
C LEU A 312 -6.23 7.04 15.72
N PHE A 313 -6.24 8.38 15.64
CA PHE A 313 -5.64 9.22 16.69
C PHE A 313 -6.42 9.13 18.01
N ALA A 314 -7.74 9.09 17.97
CA ALA A 314 -8.57 8.88 19.16
C ALA A 314 -8.31 7.51 19.82
N GLY A 315 -7.99 6.49 19.03
CA GLY A 315 -7.60 5.16 19.50
C GLY A 315 -6.15 5.02 19.98
N GLY A 316 -5.42 6.12 20.09
CA GLY A 316 -4.04 6.16 20.60
C GLY A 316 -2.96 5.89 19.54
N PHE A 317 -3.32 5.68 18.28
CA PHE A 317 -2.35 5.64 17.20
C PHE A 317 -1.94 7.09 16.86
N GLY A 318 -0.71 7.45 17.14
CA GLY A 318 -0.19 8.77 16.75
C GLY A 318 -0.11 9.81 17.86
N ALA A 319 -0.45 9.50 19.10
CA ALA A 319 -0.07 10.35 20.22
C ALA A 319 1.46 10.48 20.24
N ASN A 320 1.98 11.69 20.14
CA ASN A 320 3.41 11.92 20.34
C ASN A 320 3.77 11.48 21.77
N PRO A 321 4.93 10.81 21.95
CA PRO A 321 5.40 10.48 23.30
C PRO A 321 5.70 11.73 24.10
#